data_8599380b55bd50225055cc908ae750ec
#
_entry.id   8599380b55bd50225055cc908ae750ec
#
_cell.length_a   1.000
_cell.length_b   1.000
_cell.length_c   1.000
_cell.angle_alpha   90.00
_cell.angle_beta   90.00
_cell.angle_gamma   90.00
#
_symmetry.space_group_name_H-M   'P 1'
#
loop_
_entity.id
_entity.type
_entity.pdbx_description
1 polymer ?
#
loop_
_entity_poly.entity_id
_entity_poly.type
_entity_poly.pdbx_seq_one_letter_code
_entity_poly.pdbx_strand_id
1 'polypeptide(L)'
;GYNQAKNDWIKFTKEFLSSYKKVEDYDIHYKKRYNSVDELYKQLVGDFYTISFTYVSVSFIDKLVDEGKMYLFQIYNKDFSNFSKGTPNMHTLYWKALFDERNLADVVYKLNGKAEMFYRKKSINNTHPTHPANHPIQNKNKENKKKESVFEYDLVKDHRYTEEKFLFHVPITMNFKSVGSENINQQVKEYLQQANDTHIIGIDRGERHLLYLVVIDMQGNIKGQFSLNEIVNEYNGNTFRTNYHDLLDVRADKRLKASQSWQTIENIKELKEGYLSQAIHNITQLMVKYHAVVVLEDLNKGFMRGRQKVEKQVYQKFEKMLIDKLNYLVDKHKDANETGGLLHALQLTSEFKNFKKSDPQSGFLFYIPAWNTSKIDPVTGFANLFDTRYTNADKALEFFSKFDVIRYNEEKDWFEFEFDYDKFTQKAHGTRTKWTLCTYGMRLRSFKNPAKQYNWDSEVVALTDEFKRILGEAGIDIHENLKDAISNLEGKRRKHLEPLMQFMKLLLQLRNSRKNPEEDYILSPVADENGVFYDSRSCGDTLPENADANGAYNIARKGLMLIRQIKEAKELGKVKFDISNKAWLNFAQQKPYKNE
;
A
#
# COMPACT_ATOMS: atom_id res chain seq x y z
N GLY A 1 -22.94 37.99 -22.50
CA GLY A 1 -22.17 36.78 -22.63
C GLY A 1 -20.69 36.96 -22.88
N TYR A 2 -20.06 36.07 -23.65
CA TYR A 2 -18.61 36.03 -23.87
C TYR A 2 -17.94 37.36 -24.25
N ASN A 3 -18.52 38.11 -25.20
CA ASN A 3 -17.93 39.37 -25.67
C ASN A 3 -17.90 40.42 -24.56
N GLN A 4 -18.91 40.51 -23.74
CA GLN A 4 -18.94 41.42 -22.60
C GLN A 4 -17.89 41.03 -21.57
N ALA A 5 -17.88 39.79 -21.11
CA ALA A 5 -16.93 39.28 -20.14
C ALA A 5 -15.48 39.43 -20.62
N LYS A 6 -15.21 39.18 -21.94
CA LYS A 6 -13.91 39.42 -22.56
C LYS A 6 -13.48 40.90 -22.46
N ASN A 7 -14.39 41.81 -22.79
CA ASN A 7 -14.08 43.24 -22.78
C ASN A 7 -13.84 43.74 -21.35
N ASP A 8 -14.65 43.30 -20.41
CA ASP A 8 -14.51 43.65 -18.98
C ASP A 8 -13.18 43.15 -18.43
N TRP A 9 -12.80 41.91 -18.78
CA TRP A 9 -11.50 41.34 -18.37
C TRP A 9 -10.32 42.11 -19.00
N ILE A 10 -10.37 42.43 -20.29
CA ILE A 10 -9.32 43.18 -20.95
C ILE A 10 -9.18 44.57 -20.32
N LYS A 11 -10.31 45.21 -20.02
CA LYS A 11 -10.31 46.50 -19.33
C LYS A 11 -9.66 46.41 -17.97
N PHE A 12 -10.10 45.43 -17.15
CA PHE A 12 -9.52 45.17 -15.83
C PHE A 12 -8.01 44.94 -15.92
N THR A 13 -7.56 44.06 -16.83
CA THR A 13 -6.13 43.74 -17.00
C THR A 13 -5.30 44.98 -17.34
N LYS A 14 -5.81 45.84 -18.23
CA LYS A 14 -5.14 47.09 -18.57
C LYS A 14 -5.06 48.07 -17.40
N GLU A 15 -6.16 48.23 -16.65
CA GLU A 15 -6.22 49.06 -15.46
C GLU A 15 -5.29 48.55 -14.37
N PHE A 16 -5.28 47.22 -14.14
CA PHE A 16 -4.38 46.59 -13.18
C PHE A 16 -2.92 46.80 -13.52
N LEU A 17 -2.53 46.53 -14.77
CA LEU A 17 -1.15 46.70 -15.21
C LEU A 17 -0.72 48.18 -15.16
N SER A 18 -1.59 49.12 -15.53
CA SER A 18 -1.27 50.54 -15.44
C SER A 18 -1.14 51.09 -14.01
N SER A 19 -1.77 50.44 -13.06
CA SER A 19 -1.66 50.79 -11.62
C SER A 19 -0.41 50.23 -10.94
N TYR A 20 0.32 49.34 -11.60
CA TYR A 20 1.48 48.67 -11.00
C TYR A 20 2.74 49.56 -11.19
N LYS A 21 3.37 49.97 -10.10
CA LYS A 21 4.45 50.97 -10.09
C LYS A 21 5.71 50.60 -10.91
N LYS A 22 5.87 49.33 -11.30
CA LYS A 22 6.98 48.89 -12.15
C LYS A 22 6.65 48.83 -13.65
N VAL A 23 5.43 49.18 -14.03
CA VAL A 23 5.00 49.14 -15.45
C VAL A 23 5.55 50.33 -16.25
N GLU A 24 6.05 51.37 -15.59
CA GLU A 24 6.75 52.50 -16.25
C GLU A 24 7.99 52.04 -17.05
N ASP A 25 8.55 50.87 -16.71
CA ASP A 25 9.68 50.26 -17.43
C ASP A 25 9.26 49.41 -18.64
N TYR A 26 7.97 49.23 -18.87
CA TYR A 26 7.45 48.42 -19.98
C TYR A 26 6.58 49.26 -20.92
N ASP A 27 7.02 49.46 -22.15
CA ASP A 27 6.28 50.16 -23.17
C ASP A 27 5.22 49.23 -23.81
N ILE A 28 4.10 49.04 -23.12
CA ILE A 28 3.04 48.15 -23.59
C ILE A 28 2.07 48.95 -24.48
N HIS A 29 2.22 48.80 -25.78
CA HIS A 29 1.28 49.39 -26.74
C HIS A 29 0.04 48.52 -26.91
N TYR A 30 -1.03 48.83 -26.17
CA TYR A 30 -2.29 48.11 -26.27
C TYR A 30 -3.00 48.36 -27.61
N LYS A 31 -3.50 47.28 -28.23
CA LYS A 31 -4.39 47.39 -29.39
C LYS A 31 -5.72 48.05 -29.02
N LYS A 32 -6.35 48.73 -29.96
CA LYS A 32 -7.70 49.29 -29.78
C LYS A 32 -8.77 48.20 -29.55
N ARG A 33 -8.61 47.05 -30.22
CA ARG A 33 -9.51 45.89 -30.09
C ARG A 33 -8.71 44.59 -30.06
N TYR A 34 -9.16 43.66 -29.23
CA TYR A 34 -8.65 42.29 -29.16
C TYR A 34 -9.77 41.31 -29.53
N ASN A 35 -9.47 40.33 -30.39
CA ASN A 35 -10.43 39.30 -30.79
C ASN A 35 -10.64 38.28 -29.68
N SER A 36 -9.61 38.01 -28.90
CA SER A 36 -9.64 37.09 -27.76
C SER A 36 -8.78 37.62 -26.62
N VAL A 37 -8.97 37.04 -25.44
CA VAL A 37 -8.13 37.31 -24.27
C VAL A 37 -6.71 36.76 -24.50
N ASP A 38 -6.61 35.63 -25.19
CA ASP A 38 -5.32 35.01 -25.56
C ASP A 38 -4.45 35.96 -26.43
N GLU A 39 -5.08 36.77 -27.29
CA GLU A 39 -4.36 37.76 -28.10
C GLU A 39 -3.70 38.83 -27.22
N LEU A 40 -4.38 39.31 -26.17
CA LEU A 40 -3.79 40.22 -25.19
C LEU A 40 -2.61 39.57 -24.46
N TYR A 41 -2.79 38.35 -23.97
CA TYR A 41 -1.74 37.66 -23.20
C TYR A 41 -0.52 37.29 -24.04
N LYS A 42 -0.70 36.97 -25.32
CA LYS A 42 0.44 36.78 -26.26
C LYS A 42 1.27 38.04 -26.43
N GLN A 43 0.65 39.20 -26.35
CA GLN A 43 1.36 40.47 -26.39
C GLN A 43 2.18 40.71 -25.11
N LEU A 44 1.70 40.18 -23.97
CA LEU A 44 2.36 40.29 -22.66
C LEU A 44 3.41 39.19 -22.42
N VAL A 45 3.54 38.20 -23.33
CA VAL A 45 4.55 37.14 -23.25
C VAL A 45 5.93 37.73 -23.53
N GLY A 46 6.75 37.77 -22.54
CA GLY A 46 8.12 38.32 -22.60
C GLY A 46 8.43 39.23 -21.42
N ASP A 47 7.38 39.71 -20.76
CA ASP A 47 7.53 40.48 -19.54
C ASP A 47 7.67 39.57 -18.34
N PHE A 48 8.64 39.83 -17.46
CA PHE A 48 8.84 39.08 -16.24
C PHE A 48 7.89 39.58 -15.16
N TYR A 49 6.98 38.73 -14.70
CA TYR A 49 6.09 39.06 -13.60
C TYR A 49 6.67 38.51 -12.29
N THR A 50 6.71 39.35 -11.26
CA THR A 50 6.94 38.94 -9.89
C THR A 50 5.60 38.90 -9.15
N ILE A 51 5.34 37.81 -8.42
CA ILE A 51 4.20 37.77 -7.52
C ILE A 51 4.66 38.36 -6.19
N SER A 52 3.98 39.38 -5.73
CA SER A 52 4.16 39.93 -4.37
C SER A 52 2.88 39.78 -3.59
N PHE A 53 3.02 39.57 -2.30
CA PHE A 53 1.91 39.53 -1.35
C PHE A 53 1.86 40.84 -0.62
N THR A 54 0.66 41.39 -0.46
CA THR A 54 0.43 42.59 0.33
C THR A 54 -0.80 42.44 1.18
N TYR A 55 -0.80 43.12 2.33
CA TYR A 55 -1.98 43.20 3.17
C TYR A 55 -2.99 44.17 2.59
N VAL A 56 -4.24 43.76 2.52
CA VAL A 56 -5.36 44.59 2.17
C VAL A 56 -6.34 44.64 3.31
N SER A 57 -7.01 45.77 3.51
CA SER A 57 -8.02 45.89 4.59
C SER A 57 -9.26 45.03 4.27
N VAL A 58 -9.91 44.55 5.31
CA VAL A 58 -11.19 43.82 5.18
C VAL A 58 -12.22 44.68 4.44
N SER A 59 -12.30 45.97 4.74
CA SER A 59 -13.22 46.90 4.11
C SER A 59 -12.96 47.05 2.58
N PHE A 60 -11.71 46.93 2.15
CA PHE A 60 -11.38 46.92 0.72
C PHE A 60 -11.87 45.63 0.04
N ILE A 61 -11.72 44.47 0.72
CA ILE A 61 -12.24 43.19 0.24
C ILE A 61 -13.76 43.22 0.16
N ASP A 62 -14.45 43.67 1.22
CA ASP A 62 -15.90 43.79 1.26
C ASP A 62 -16.43 44.67 0.12
N LYS A 63 -15.80 45.80 -0.10
CA LYS A 63 -16.12 46.66 -1.24
C LYS A 63 -16.03 45.93 -2.58
N LEU A 64 -14.97 45.14 -2.82
CA LEU A 64 -14.81 44.39 -4.07
C LEU A 64 -15.86 43.27 -4.20
N VAL A 65 -16.25 42.66 -3.08
CA VAL A 65 -17.31 41.63 -3.03
C VAL A 65 -18.67 42.26 -3.35
N ASP A 66 -19.00 43.39 -2.72
CA ASP A 66 -20.26 44.14 -2.92
C ASP A 66 -20.38 44.66 -4.36
N GLU A 67 -19.29 45.12 -4.94
CA GLU A 67 -19.22 45.51 -6.33
C GLU A 67 -19.24 44.35 -7.34
N GLY A 68 -19.31 43.09 -6.85
CA GLY A 68 -19.27 41.89 -7.69
C GLY A 68 -17.94 41.64 -8.42
N LYS A 69 -16.88 42.32 -8.02
CA LYS A 69 -15.52 42.20 -8.61
C LYS A 69 -14.72 41.05 -8.01
N MET A 70 -15.08 40.60 -6.81
CA MET A 70 -14.44 39.49 -6.08
C MET A 70 -15.49 38.56 -5.52
N TYR A 71 -15.14 37.31 -5.41
CA TYR A 71 -15.91 36.33 -4.64
C TYR A 71 -15.15 35.88 -3.40
N LEU A 72 -15.83 35.81 -2.30
CA LEU A 72 -15.41 35.01 -1.17
C LEU A 72 -16.02 33.62 -1.30
N PHE A 73 -15.19 32.60 -1.24
CA PHE A 73 -15.66 31.23 -1.07
C PHE A 73 -14.88 30.55 0.04
N GLN A 74 -15.59 29.80 0.84
CA GLN A 74 -14.97 29.05 1.91
C GLN A 74 -14.23 27.85 1.32
N ILE A 75 -12.94 27.74 1.61
CA ILE A 75 -12.21 26.49 1.39
C ILE A 75 -12.64 25.55 2.50
N TYR A 76 -13.29 24.44 2.11
CA TYR A 76 -13.72 23.44 3.07
C TYR A 76 -12.50 22.77 3.70
N ASN A 77 -12.32 23.01 4.99
CA ASN A 77 -11.23 22.45 5.77
C ASN A 77 -11.68 21.18 6.47
N LYS A 78 -11.06 20.05 6.14
CA LYS A 78 -11.32 18.74 6.75
C LYS A 78 -10.47 18.46 7.99
N ASP A 79 -9.85 19.46 8.59
CA ASP A 79 -8.93 19.26 9.72
C ASP A 79 -9.58 18.57 10.91
N PHE A 80 -10.84 18.83 11.11
CA PHE A 80 -11.62 18.25 12.20
C PHE A 80 -12.58 17.15 11.73
N SER A 81 -12.28 16.53 10.59
CA SER A 81 -13.02 15.34 10.16
C SER A 81 -12.72 14.15 11.09
N ASN A 82 -13.65 13.21 11.14
CA ASN A 82 -13.51 11.97 11.91
C ASN A 82 -12.24 11.16 11.56
N PHE A 83 -11.67 11.41 10.39
CA PHE A 83 -10.48 10.72 9.89
C PHE A 83 -9.18 11.48 10.18
N SER A 84 -9.23 12.72 10.63
CA SER A 84 -8.05 13.55 10.88
C SER A 84 -7.52 13.47 12.32
N LYS A 85 -8.25 12.84 13.23
CA LYS A 85 -7.95 12.80 14.67
C LYS A 85 -7.71 14.19 15.28
N GLY A 86 -8.36 15.22 14.74
CA GLY A 86 -8.20 16.60 15.19
C GLY A 86 -6.89 17.27 14.80
N THR A 87 -6.00 16.61 14.07
CA THR A 87 -4.78 17.22 13.57
C THR A 87 -5.02 17.92 12.23
N PRO A 88 -4.35 19.05 11.94
CA PRO A 88 -4.44 19.73 10.65
C PRO A 88 -4.06 18.79 9.51
N ASN A 89 -4.77 18.87 8.38
CA ASN A 89 -4.35 18.19 7.17
C ASN A 89 -3.22 18.99 6.46
N MET A 90 -2.53 18.35 5.52
CA MET A 90 -1.39 19.01 4.84
C MET A 90 -1.82 20.26 4.07
N HIS A 91 -3.03 20.30 3.50
CA HIS A 91 -3.53 21.50 2.82
C HIS A 91 -3.66 22.69 3.76
N THR A 92 -4.17 22.46 4.98
CA THR A 92 -4.25 23.52 5.99
C THR A 92 -2.88 24.01 6.40
N LEU A 93 -1.91 23.12 6.58
CA LEU A 93 -0.53 23.50 6.88
C LEU A 93 0.09 24.33 5.75
N TYR A 94 -0.11 23.92 4.49
CA TYR A 94 0.32 24.69 3.33
C TYR A 94 -0.33 26.07 3.25
N TRP A 95 -1.65 26.15 3.49
CA TRP A 95 -2.35 27.43 3.50
C TRP A 95 -1.86 28.36 4.61
N LYS A 96 -1.67 27.84 5.83
CA LYS A 96 -1.10 28.61 6.94
C LYS A 96 0.31 29.10 6.61
N ALA A 97 1.16 28.22 6.08
CA ALA A 97 2.51 28.59 5.71
C ALA A 97 2.57 29.61 4.56
N LEU A 98 1.61 29.56 3.61
CA LEU A 98 1.52 30.50 2.52
C LEU A 98 1.34 31.95 3.00
N PHE A 99 0.57 32.13 4.09
CA PHE A 99 0.25 33.45 4.66
C PHE A 99 1.03 33.75 5.97
N ASP A 100 1.99 32.90 6.35
CA ASP A 100 2.83 33.15 7.51
C ASP A 100 3.84 34.26 7.19
N GLU A 101 3.91 35.29 8.04
CA GLU A 101 4.80 36.45 7.85
C GLU A 101 6.26 36.04 7.70
N ARG A 102 6.69 35.02 8.42
CA ARG A 102 8.05 34.47 8.34
C ARG A 102 8.38 33.95 6.95
N ASN A 103 7.38 33.42 6.23
CA ASN A 103 7.54 32.91 4.88
C ASN A 103 7.40 34.01 3.82
N LEU A 104 6.63 35.07 4.09
CA LEU A 104 6.43 36.16 3.14
C LEU A 104 7.71 36.96 2.91
N ALA A 105 8.66 36.94 3.86
CA ALA A 105 9.93 37.66 3.75
C ALA A 105 10.91 36.99 2.76
N ASP A 106 11.02 35.64 2.77
CA ASP A 106 12.11 34.92 2.11
C ASP A 106 11.67 33.83 1.14
N VAL A 107 10.39 33.51 1.04
CA VAL A 107 9.91 32.43 0.17
C VAL A 107 9.73 32.91 -1.25
N VAL A 108 10.48 32.32 -2.16
CA VAL A 108 10.29 32.51 -3.61
C VAL A 108 9.24 31.55 -4.10
N TYR A 109 8.07 32.08 -4.46
CA TYR A 109 7.02 31.31 -5.12
C TYR A 109 7.37 31.13 -6.59
N LYS A 110 7.43 29.89 -7.06
CA LYS A 110 7.58 29.60 -8.48
C LYS A 110 6.22 29.32 -9.09
N LEU A 111 5.94 29.98 -10.20
CA LEU A 111 4.86 29.57 -11.08
C LEU A 111 5.23 28.21 -11.68
N ASN A 112 4.40 27.20 -11.45
CA ASN A 112 4.62 25.86 -11.96
C ASN A 112 3.64 25.61 -13.12
N GLY A 113 4.17 25.60 -14.33
CA GLY A 113 3.38 25.42 -15.52
C GLY A 113 2.84 26.72 -16.10
N LYS A 114 1.90 26.59 -17.02
CA LYS A 114 1.26 27.73 -17.67
C LYS A 114 0.08 28.21 -16.85
N ALA A 115 -0.03 29.54 -16.70
CA ALA A 115 -1.30 30.10 -16.23
C ALA A 115 -2.38 29.83 -17.29
N GLU A 116 -3.53 29.37 -16.81
CA GLU A 116 -4.67 29.04 -17.67
C GLU A 116 -5.81 30.01 -17.41
N MET A 117 -6.40 30.52 -18.49
CA MET A 117 -7.62 31.28 -18.40
C MET A 117 -8.70 30.60 -19.22
N PHE A 118 -9.87 30.43 -18.62
CA PHE A 118 -11.01 29.84 -19.30
C PHE A 118 -12.31 30.58 -18.97
N TYR A 119 -13.18 30.61 -19.97
CA TYR A 119 -14.50 31.19 -19.83
C TYR A 119 -15.48 30.12 -19.33
N ARG A 120 -16.17 30.44 -18.26
CA ARG A 120 -17.23 29.59 -17.74
C ARG A 120 -18.59 30.19 -18.03
N LYS A 121 -19.44 29.44 -18.72
CA LYS A 121 -20.82 29.82 -18.97
C LYS A 121 -21.65 29.62 -17.68
N LYS A 122 -22.63 30.49 -17.51
CA LYS A 122 -23.69 30.31 -16.53
C LYS A 122 -24.43 29.00 -16.82
N SER A 123 -24.59 28.16 -15.82
CA SER A 123 -25.30 26.88 -15.92
C SER A 123 -26.45 26.73 -14.90
N ILE A 124 -26.53 27.64 -13.94
CA ILE A 124 -27.56 27.65 -12.89
C ILE A 124 -28.16 29.06 -12.81
N ASN A 125 -29.48 29.14 -12.77
CA ASN A 125 -30.21 30.42 -12.68
C ASN A 125 -30.56 30.83 -11.23
N ASN A 126 -30.04 30.14 -10.22
CA ASN A 126 -30.34 30.45 -8.84
C ASN A 126 -29.55 31.70 -8.38
N THR A 127 -30.24 32.79 -8.14
CA THR A 127 -29.68 34.05 -7.66
C THR A 127 -29.96 34.31 -6.18
N HIS A 128 -30.70 33.42 -5.52
CA HIS A 128 -31.08 33.60 -4.11
C HIS A 128 -30.07 32.95 -3.18
N PRO A 129 -29.76 33.59 -2.02
CA PRO A 129 -28.95 32.95 -0.99
C PRO A 129 -29.60 31.63 -0.56
N THR A 130 -28.82 30.57 -0.51
CA THR A 130 -29.28 29.28 0.01
C THR A 130 -29.40 29.34 1.54
N HIS A 131 -28.52 30.13 2.16
CA HIS A 131 -28.51 30.42 3.59
C HIS A 131 -28.16 31.90 3.79
N PRO A 132 -29.06 32.70 4.36
CA PRO A 132 -28.79 34.09 4.66
C PRO A 132 -27.68 34.26 5.73
N ALA A 133 -26.99 35.38 5.69
CA ALA A 133 -26.02 35.75 6.70
C ALA A 133 -26.63 35.69 8.11
N ASN A 134 -25.81 35.28 9.07
CA ASN A 134 -26.15 35.17 10.49
C ASN A 134 -27.29 34.19 10.82
N HIS A 135 -27.72 33.34 9.89
CA HIS A 135 -28.70 32.29 10.15
C HIS A 135 -27.98 30.95 10.43
N PRO A 136 -28.41 30.21 11.50
CA PRO A 136 -27.79 28.92 11.81
C PRO A 136 -28.05 27.88 10.72
N ILE A 137 -26.99 27.18 10.33
CA ILE A 137 -27.05 26.03 9.43
C ILE A 137 -26.87 24.76 10.25
N GLN A 138 -27.87 23.89 10.23
CA GLN A 138 -27.80 22.61 10.91
C GLN A 138 -26.77 21.70 10.24
N ASN A 139 -25.90 21.11 11.04
CA ASN A 139 -24.93 20.15 10.53
C ASN A 139 -25.65 18.84 10.17
N LYS A 140 -25.52 18.40 8.91
CA LYS A 140 -26.13 17.16 8.43
C LYS A 140 -25.46 15.91 9.01
N ASN A 141 -24.23 16.04 9.48
CA ASN A 141 -23.53 14.95 10.14
C ASN A 141 -23.91 14.92 11.63
N LYS A 142 -24.76 13.95 12.02
CA LYS A 142 -25.23 13.76 13.38
C LYS A 142 -24.11 13.48 14.40
N GLU A 143 -22.95 13.00 13.92
CA GLU A 143 -21.78 12.66 14.74
C GLU A 143 -20.93 13.89 15.07
N ASN A 144 -21.17 15.02 14.42
CA ASN A 144 -20.45 16.24 14.69
C ASN A 144 -21.03 16.94 15.93
N LYS A 145 -20.20 17.12 16.97
CA LYS A 145 -20.61 17.82 18.21
C LYS A 145 -21.03 19.26 17.99
N LYS A 146 -20.48 19.92 16.95
CA LYS A 146 -20.93 21.23 16.51
C LYS A 146 -22.20 21.06 15.69
N LYS A 147 -23.36 21.18 16.36
CA LYS A 147 -24.68 20.98 15.73
C LYS A 147 -25.05 22.04 14.72
N GLU A 148 -24.50 23.24 14.85
CA GLU A 148 -24.83 24.41 14.04
C GLU A 148 -23.60 25.18 13.62
N SER A 149 -23.66 25.80 12.45
CA SER A 149 -22.66 26.75 11.96
C SER A 149 -23.36 28.05 11.57
N VAL A 150 -22.76 29.17 11.94
CA VAL A 150 -23.26 30.52 11.59
C VAL A 150 -22.16 31.19 10.77
N PHE A 151 -22.55 31.84 9.69
CA PHE A 151 -21.65 32.62 8.83
C PHE A 151 -22.15 34.07 8.78
N GLU A 152 -21.21 35.00 8.76
CA GLU A 152 -21.51 36.44 8.76
C GLU A 152 -21.89 36.95 7.36
N TYR A 153 -21.94 36.09 6.37
CA TYR A 153 -22.23 36.39 4.97
C TYR A 153 -23.19 35.37 4.37
N ASP A 154 -23.86 35.77 3.29
CA ASP A 154 -24.77 34.90 2.56
C ASP A 154 -24.04 33.75 1.89
N LEU A 155 -24.55 32.53 2.04
CA LEU A 155 -24.09 31.37 1.30
C LEU A 155 -25.03 31.11 0.13
N VAL A 156 -24.52 31.27 -1.08
CA VAL A 156 -25.20 30.90 -2.32
C VAL A 156 -24.63 29.59 -2.82
N LYS A 157 -25.45 28.54 -2.83
CA LYS A 157 -25.03 27.25 -3.34
C LYS A 157 -24.64 27.38 -4.81
N ASP A 158 -23.48 26.81 -5.13
CA ASP A 158 -22.97 26.81 -6.51
C ASP A 158 -22.86 28.21 -7.16
N HIS A 159 -22.63 29.24 -6.37
CA HIS A 159 -22.52 30.64 -6.81
C HIS A 159 -21.62 30.81 -8.05
N ARG A 160 -20.51 30.09 -8.12
CA ARG A 160 -19.59 30.10 -9.27
C ARG A 160 -20.22 29.68 -10.60
N TYR A 161 -21.40 29.04 -10.58
CA TYR A 161 -22.14 28.60 -11.79
C TYR A 161 -23.30 29.51 -12.14
N THR A 162 -23.60 30.53 -11.32
CA THR A 162 -24.73 31.45 -11.54
C THR A 162 -24.39 32.61 -12.44
N GLU A 163 -23.11 32.83 -12.76
CA GLU A 163 -22.63 33.93 -13.58
C GLU A 163 -21.67 33.47 -14.66
N GLU A 164 -21.63 34.22 -15.76
CA GLU A 164 -20.64 34.03 -16.83
C GLU A 164 -19.37 34.78 -16.47
N LYS A 165 -18.24 34.05 -16.34
CA LYS A 165 -16.96 34.64 -15.91
C LYS A 165 -15.76 34.01 -16.58
N PHE A 166 -14.71 34.80 -16.69
CA PHE A 166 -13.37 34.28 -16.87
C PHE A 166 -12.81 33.81 -15.52
N LEU A 167 -12.20 32.65 -15.53
CA LEU A 167 -11.48 32.08 -14.38
C LEU A 167 -10.01 32.03 -14.75
N PHE A 168 -9.19 32.47 -13.83
CA PHE A 168 -7.73 32.47 -13.98
C PHE A 168 -7.13 31.47 -13.00
N HIS A 169 -6.48 30.45 -13.52
CA HIS A 169 -5.79 29.45 -12.74
C HIS A 169 -4.29 29.68 -12.84
N VAL A 170 -3.66 29.90 -11.71
CA VAL A 170 -2.21 30.03 -11.58
C VAL A 170 -1.71 28.94 -10.67
N PRO A 171 -1.05 27.89 -11.19
CA PRO A 171 -0.42 26.92 -10.34
C PRO A 171 0.82 27.52 -9.67
N ILE A 172 0.83 27.54 -8.35
CA ILE A 172 1.96 28.03 -7.55
C ILE A 172 2.62 26.83 -6.89
N THR A 173 3.93 26.66 -7.11
CA THR A 173 4.73 25.69 -6.38
C THR A 173 5.44 26.40 -5.25
N MET A 174 5.15 25.99 -4.04
CA MET A 174 5.92 26.34 -2.86
C MET A 174 7.12 25.40 -2.79
N ASN A 175 8.33 25.94 -2.87
CA ASN A 175 9.56 25.16 -2.75
C ASN A 175 9.86 24.87 -1.27
N PHE A 176 9.02 24.07 -0.63
CA PHE A 176 9.41 23.45 0.61
C PHE A 176 10.40 22.33 0.29
N LYS A 177 11.66 22.57 0.51
CA LYS A 177 12.68 21.53 0.40
C LYS A 177 12.81 20.87 1.76
N SER A 178 12.65 19.54 1.81
CA SER A 178 13.36 18.80 2.84
C SER A 178 14.85 19.15 2.68
N VAL A 179 15.59 19.18 3.77
CA VAL A 179 17.06 19.25 3.70
C VAL A 179 17.53 17.92 3.11
N GLY A 180 17.30 17.74 1.80
CA GLY A 180 17.49 16.50 1.09
C GLY A 180 18.95 16.25 0.82
N SER A 181 19.41 15.06 1.12
CA SER A 181 20.73 14.58 0.74
C SER A 181 20.62 13.75 -0.54
N GLU A 182 21.42 14.05 -1.54
CA GLU A 182 21.57 13.19 -2.71
C GLU A 182 22.09 11.79 -2.31
N ASN A 183 22.77 11.70 -1.16
CA ASN A 183 23.37 10.48 -0.62
C ASN A 183 22.55 9.82 0.49
N ILE A 184 21.23 9.98 0.51
CA ILE A 184 20.36 9.44 1.56
C ILE A 184 20.59 7.94 1.85
N ASN A 185 20.82 7.13 0.82
CA ASN A 185 21.08 5.70 0.99
C ASN A 185 22.36 5.44 1.81
N GLN A 186 23.39 6.23 1.58
CA GLN A 186 24.65 6.09 2.32
C GLN A 186 24.48 6.56 3.78
N GLN A 187 23.83 7.68 4.00
CA GLN A 187 23.53 8.19 5.35
C GLN A 187 22.69 7.20 6.16
N VAL A 188 21.69 6.57 5.53
CA VAL A 188 20.88 5.54 6.19
C VAL A 188 21.70 4.30 6.52
N LYS A 189 22.62 3.86 5.66
CA LYS A 189 23.54 2.75 5.99
C LYS A 189 24.42 3.08 7.20
N GLU A 190 24.99 4.28 7.24
CA GLU A 190 25.81 4.78 8.38
C GLU A 190 25.01 4.81 9.68
N TYR A 191 23.79 5.32 9.62
CA TYR A 191 22.88 5.30 10.76
C TYR A 191 22.56 3.88 11.23
N LEU A 192 22.14 2.99 10.31
CA LEU A 192 21.75 1.62 10.62
C LEU A 192 22.93 0.78 11.15
N GLN A 193 24.15 1.07 10.73
CA GLN A 193 25.33 0.39 11.24
C GLN A 193 25.54 0.65 12.74
N GLN A 194 25.19 1.83 13.20
CA GLN A 194 25.39 2.26 14.60
C GLN A 194 24.14 2.06 15.48
N ALA A 195 22.93 2.06 14.88
CA ALA A 195 21.69 1.98 15.61
C ALA A 195 21.48 0.59 16.24
N ASN A 196 21.16 0.54 17.54
CA ASN A 196 20.96 -0.71 18.28
C ASN A 196 19.47 -1.09 18.46
N ASP A 197 18.58 -0.12 18.33
CA ASP A 197 17.13 -0.25 18.56
C ASP A 197 16.30 -0.31 17.27
N THR A 198 16.92 -0.65 16.15
CA THR A 198 16.25 -0.74 14.84
C THR A 198 15.30 -1.92 14.80
N HIS A 199 14.07 -1.67 14.34
CA HIS A 199 13.09 -2.69 14.01
C HIS A 199 12.87 -2.77 12.50
N ILE A 200 12.18 -3.80 12.06
CA ILE A 200 11.92 -4.05 10.65
C ILE A 200 10.43 -4.30 10.46
N ILE A 201 9.82 -3.52 9.57
CA ILE A 201 8.42 -3.70 9.16
C ILE A 201 8.41 -4.39 7.81
N GLY A 202 8.01 -5.66 7.78
CA GLY A 202 7.71 -6.36 6.53
C GLY A 202 6.27 -6.12 6.12
N ILE A 203 6.05 -5.81 4.85
CA ILE A 203 4.71 -5.56 4.31
C ILE A 203 4.40 -6.57 3.21
N ASP A 204 3.42 -7.44 3.47
CA ASP A 204 2.84 -8.30 2.44
C ASP A 204 1.67 -7.59 1.76
N ARG A 205 1.59 -7.74 0.44
CA ARG A 205 0.56 -7.16 -0.43
C ARG A 205 -0.28 -8.30 -0.98
N GLY A 206 -1.40 -8.58 -0.33
CA GLY A 206 -2.23 -9.75 -0.59
C GLY A 206 -3.58 -9.44 -1.25
N GLU A 207 -4.25 -10.51 -1.69
CA GLU A 207 -5.62 -10.40 -2.22
C GLU A 207 -6.67 -10.25 -1.11
N ARG A 208 -6.40 -10.79 0.07
CA ARG A 208 -7.29 -10.73 1.24
C ARG A 208 -7.10 -9.48 2.04
N HIS A 209 -5.85 -9.25 2.42
CA HIS A 209 -5.45 -8.02 3.07
C HIS A 209 -4.78 -7.14 2.03
N LEU A 210 -5.30 -5.93 1.84
CA LEU A 210 -4.65 -4.97 0.95
C LEU A 210 -3.18 -4.85 1.31
N LEU A 211 -2.91 -4.73 2.61
CA LEU A 211 -1.59 -4.71 3.21
C LEU A 211 -1.65 -5.42 4.56
N TYR A 212 -0.72 -6.32 4.79
CA TYR A 212 -0.48 -6.91 6.10
C TYR A 212 0.94 -6.58 6.56
N LEU A 213 1.09 -6.15 7.79
CA LEU A 213 2.35 -5.69 8.36
C LEU A 213 2.76 -6.57 9.53
N VAL A 214 4.04 -6.93 9.57
CA VAL A 214 4.66 -7.53 10.76
C VAL A 214 5.90 -6.73 11.13
N VAL A 215 5.99 -6.35 12.40
CA VAL A 215 7.15 -5.67 12.98
C VAL A 215 7.99 -6.67 13.74
N ILE A 216 9.28 -6.75 13.43
CA ILE A 216 10.23 -7.61 14.15
C ILE A 216 11.40 -6.79 14.71
N ASP A 217 12.01 -7.29 15.78
CA ASP A 217 13.29 -6.79 16.27
C ASP A 217 14.48 -7.39 15.48
N MET A 218 15.71 -7.00 15.86
CA MET A 218 16.95 -7.50 15.23
C MET A 218 17.26 -8.97 15.56
N GLN A 219 16.53 -9.58 16.48
CA GLN A 219 16.56 -11.01 16.81
C GLN A 219 15.55 -11.81 15.99
N GLY A 220 14.61 -11.14 15.32
CA GLY A 220 13.55 -11.75 14.54
C GLY A 220 12.26 -12.02 15.35
N ASN A 221 12.15 -11.51 16.58
CA ASN A 221 10.96 -11.64 17.38
C ASN A 221 9.88 -10.66 16.93
N ILE A 222 8.64 -11.13 16.86
CA ILE A 222 7.48 -10.30 16.48
C ILE A 222 7.16 -9.32 17.62
N LYS A 223 7.06 -8.04 17.29
CA LYS A 223 6.63 -6.93 18.17
C LYS A 223 5.22 -6.44 17.88
N GLY A 224 4.68 -6.82 16.74
CA GLY A 224 3.31 -6.50 16.36
C GLY A 224 2.95 -7.04 14.99
N GLN A 225 1.66 -7.31 14.82
CA GLN A 225 1.05 -7.80 13.58
C GLN A 225 -0.17 -6.94 13.30
N PHE A 226 -0.32 -6.44 12.06
CA PHE A 226 -1.34 -5.44 11.74
C PHE A 226 -1.93 -5.70 10.35
N SER A 227 -3.23 -5.92 10.29
CA SER A 227 -3.97 -5.84 9.04
C SER A 227 -4.37 -4.39 8.76
N LEU A 228 -4.11 -3.90 7.55
CA LEU A 228 -4.62 -2.61 7.10
C LEU A 228 -5.89 -2.74 6.24
N ASN A 229 -6.67 -3.80 6.39
CA ASN A 229 -8.01 -3.88 5.82
C ASN A 229 -9.00 -3.02 6.58
N GLU A 230 -8.79 -2.85 7.86
CA GLU A 230 -9.56 -1.96 8.70
C GLU A 230 -8.65 -0.89 9.31
N ILE A 231 -9.03 0.36 9.11
CA ILE A 231 -8.37 1.51 9.74
C ILE A 231 -9.30 2.07 10.79
N VAL A 232 -8.83 2.06 12.02
CA VAL A 232 -9.56 2.58 13.18
C VAL A 232 -9.01 3.95 13.55
N ASN A 233 -9.86 4.94 13.59
CA ASN A 233 -9.54 6.28 14.05
C ASN A 233 -10.41 6.63 15.26
N GLU A 234 -9.81 7.25 16.25
CA GLU A 234 -10.50 7.77 17.43
C GLU A 234 -10.49 9.28 17.41
N TYR A 235 -11.66 9.88 17.58
CA TYR A 235 -11.81 11.32 17.65
C TYR A 235 -12.94 11.71 18.59
N ASN A 236 -12.67 12.58 19.54
CA ASN A 236 -13.64 13.06 20.53
C ASN A 236 -14.40 11.92 21.27
N GLY A 237 -13.72 10.83 21.60
CA GLY A 237 -14.30 9.68 22.28
C GLY A 237 -15.17 8.77 21.40
N ASN A 238 -15.21 9.00 20.09
CA ASN A 238 -15.87 8.13 19.12
C ASN A 238 -14.83 7.37 18.30
N THR A 239 -15.13 6.10 18.02
CA THR A 239 -14.30 5.24 17.18
C THR A 239 -14.89 5.16 15.78
N PHE A 240 -14.08 5.46 14.77
CA PHE A 240 -14.45 5.42 13.35
C PHE A 240 -13.66 4.31 12.66
N ARG A 241 -14.38 3.38 12.04
CA ARG A 241 -13.80 2.26 11.32
C ARG A 241 -14.00 2.43 9.82
N THR A 242 -12.93 2.25 9.05
CA THR A 242 -12.96 2.25 7.60
C THR A 242 -12.46 0.89 7.12
N ASN A 243 -13.35 0.09 6.53
CA ASN A 243 -13.03 -1.22 6.00
C ASN A 243 -12.80 -1.15 4.49
N TYR A 244 -11.71 -1.76 4.02
CA TYR A 244 -11.33 -1.77 2.60
C TYR A 244 -12.30 -2.58 1.74
N HIS A 245 -12.78 -3.72 2.24
CA HIS A 245 -13.72 -4.57 1.52
C HIS A 245 -15.08 -3.89 1.36
N ASP A 246 -15.60 -3.23 2.38
CA ASP A 246 -16.84 -2.46 2.30
C ASP A 246 -16.73 -1.36 1.23
N LEU A 247 -15.58 -0.71 1.13
CA LEU A 247 -15.31 0.27 0.07
C LEU A 247 -15.29 -0.34 -1.33
N LEU A 248 -14.80 -1.59 -1.46
CA LEU A 248 -14.81 -2.32 -2.72
C LEU A 248 -16.23 -2.74 -3.13
N ASP A 249 -17.04 -3.21 -2.18
CA ASP A 249 -18.42 -3.66 -2.40
C ASP A 249 -19.33 -2.49 -2.80
N VAL A 250 -19.26 -1.37 -2.07
CA VAL A 250 -19.93 -0.11 -2.44
C VAL A 250 -19.55 0.33 -3.85
N ARG A 251 -18.30 0.12 -4.25
CA ARG A 251 -17.81 0.41 -5.60
C ARG A 251 -18.37 -0.53 -6.65
N ALA A 252 -18.45 -1.83 -6.35
CA ALA A 252 -19.02 -2.83 -7.27
C ALA A 252 -20.49 -2.50 -7.55
N ASP A 253 -21.27 -2.16 -6.52
CA ASP A 253 -22.66 -1.74 -6.65
C ASP A 253 -22.83 -0.44 -7.46
N LYS A 254 -21.97 0.56 -7.20
CA LYS A 254 -21.98 1.80 -7.99
C LYS A 254 -21.65 1.57 -9.45
N ARG A 255 -20.70 0.67 -9.76
CA ARG A 255 -20.39 0.28 -11.15
C ARG A 255 -21.55 -0.40 -11.82
N LEU A 256 -22.21 -1.34 -11.13
CA LEU A 256 -23.38 -2.03 -11.65
C LEU A 256 -24.51 -1.05 -11.98
N LYS A 257 -24.83 -0.14 -11.06
CA LYS A 257 -25.82 0.92 -11.25
C LYS A 257 -25.45 1.88 -12.39
N ALA A 258 -24.18 2.28 -12.47
CA ALA A 258 -23.70 3.18 -13.54
C ALA A 258 -23.71 2.49 -14.92
N SER A 259 -23.38 1.20 -15.00
CA SER A 259 -23.49 0.44 -16.26
C SER A 259 -24.92 0.31 -16.77
N GLN A 260 -25.90 0.32 -15.86
CA GLN A 260 -27.33 0.29 -16.20
C GLN A 260 -27.91 1.66 -16.58
N SER A 261 -27.30 2.76 -16.14
CA SER A 261 -27.84 4.11 -16.30
C SER A 261 -27.02 5.02 -17.22
N TRP A 262 -25.94 4.53 -17.83
CA TRP A 262 -25.01 5.32 -18.66
C TRP A 262 -24.43 6.56 -17.97
N GLN A 263 -24.43 6.60 -16.64
CA GLN A 263 -23.86 7.70 -15.87
C GLN A 263 -22.34 7.56 -15.72
N THR A 264 -21.65 8.69 -15.75
CA THR A 264 -20.21 8.74 -15.51
C THR A 264 -19.92 8.44 -14.04
N ILE A 265 -19.01 7.51 -13.78
CA ILE A 265 -18.61 7.14 -12.41
C ILE A 265 -17.58 8.16 -11.94
N GLU A 266 -18.02 9.22 -11.32
CA GLU A 266 -17.14 10.17 -10.61
C GLU A 266 -16.78 9.62 -9.21
N ASN A 267 -15.58 9.95 -8.71
CA ASN A 267 -15.08 9.70 -7.33
C ASN A 267 -14.58 8.30 -6.93
N ILE A 268 -14.49 7.33 -7.83
CA ILE A 268 -13.91 6.01 -7.47
C ILE A 268 -12.39 6.10 -7.23
N LYS A 269 -11.73 7.00 -7.94
CA LYS A 269 -10.28 7.23 -7.80
C LYS A 269 -9.95 7.83 -6.44
N GLU A 270 -10.75 8.78 -5.97
CA GLU A 270 -10.58 9.50 -4.71
C GLU A 270 -10.75 8.61 -3.48
N LEU A 271 -11.71 7.69 -3.48
CA LEU A 271 -11.92 6.75 -2.37
C LEU A 271 -10.70 5.84 -2.14
N LYS A 272 -10.10 5.34 -3.22
CA LYS A 272 -8.87 4.53 -3.12
C LYS A 272 -7.69 5.36 -2.64
N GLU A 273 -7.56 6.58 -3.10
CA GLU A 273 -6.49 7.49 -2.70
C GLU A 273 -6.60 7.86 -1.22
N GLY A 274 -7.80 8.16 -0.76
CA GLY A 274 -8.07 8.45 0.64
C GLY A 274 -7.73 7.28 1.57
N TYR A 275 -8.10 6.05 1.19
CA TYR A 275 -7.77 4.87 1.97
C TYR A 275 -6.26 4.59 1.99
N LEU A 276 -5.60 4.61 0.83
CA LEU A 276 -4.14 4.42 0.75
C LEU A 276 -3.39 5.48 1.55
N SER A 277 -3.87 6.72 1.55
CA SER A 277 -3.28 7.80 2.36
C SER A 277 -3.35 7.50 3.87
N GLN A 278 -4.47 6.93 4.35
CA GLN A 278 -4.61 6.52 5.75
C GLN A 278 -3.71 5.32 6.07
N ALA A 279 -3.65 4.32 5.20
CA ALA A 279 -2.76 3.16 5.36
C ALA A 279 -1.29 3.60 5.44
N ILE A 280 -0.86 4.49 4.55
CA ILE A 280 0.50 5.04 4.53
C ILE A 280 0.78 5.86 5.79
N HIS A 281 -0.20 6.61 6.29
CA HIS A 281 -0.05 7.33 7.55
C HIS A 281 0.20 6.37 8.71
N ASN A 282 -0.56 5.27 8.81
CA ASN A 282 -0.35 4.25 9.85
C ASN A 282 1.02 3.58 9.73
N ILE A 283 1.48 3.24 8.52
CA ILE A 283 2.84 2.71 8.29
C ILE A 283 3.88 3.70 8.79
N THR A 284 3.73 4.97 8.45
CA THR A 284 4.68 6.03 8.87
C THR A 284 4.70 6.18 10.39
N GLN A 285 3.55 6.12 11.05
CA GLN A 285 3.47 6.16 12.52
C GLN A 285 4.17 4.94 13.16
N LEU A 286 3.99 3.75 12.58
CA LEU A 286 4.69 2.55 13.05
C LEU A 286 6.21 2.65 12.83
N MET A 287 6.66 3.21 11.69
CA MET A 287 8.09 3.47 11.47
C MET A 287 8.70 4.35 12.55
N VAL A 288 8.01 5.44 12.89
CA VAL A 288 8.48 6.35 13.96
C VAL A 288 8.42 5.68 15.33
N LYS A 289 7.31 5.01 15.65
CA LYS A 289 7.10 4.35 16.95
C LYS A 289 8.16 3.28 17.24
N TYR A 290 8.54 2.51 16.25
CA TYR A 290 9.46 1.36 16.38
C TYR A 290 10.87 1.68 15.88
N HIS A 291 11.19 2.91 15.50
CA HIS A 291 12.44 3.26 14.82
C HIS A 291 12.76 2.28 13.67
N ALA A 292 11.78 2.02 12.83
CA ALA A 292 11.80 0.89 11.91
C ALA A 292 12.14 1.26 10.47
N VAL A 293 12.81 0.34 9.79
CA VAL A 293 12.88 0.31 8.33
C VAL A 293 11.67 -0.40 7.76
N VAL A 294 11.29 -0.07 6.52
CA VAL A 294 10.22 -0.77 5.79
C VAL A 294 10.81 -1.66 4.72
N VAL A 295 10.28 -2.88 4.60
CA VAL A 295 10.71 -3.86 3.61
C VAL A 295 9.53 -4.28 2.75
N LEU A 296 9.69 -4.18 1.44
CA LEU A 296 8.73 -4.60 0.42
C LEU A 296 9.33 -5.66 -0.50
N GLU A 297 8.48 -6.49 -1.08
CA GLU A 297 8.90 -7.35 -2.19
C GLU A 297 9.12 -6.54 -3.47
N ASP A 298 10.20 -6.85 -4.21
CA ASP A 298 10.37 -6.36 -5.58
C ASP A 298 9.48 -7.18 -6.53
N LEU A 299 8.29 -6.68 -6.79
CA LEU A 299 7.30 -7.31 -7.68
C LEU A 299 7.52 -6.99 -9.17
N ASN A 300 8.49 -6.15 -9.52
CA ASN A 300 8.71 -5.76 -10.91
C ASN A 300 9.19 -6.92 -11.80
N LYS A 301 9.85 -7.92 -11.23
CA LYS A 301 10.37 -9.11 -11.93
C LYS A 301 9.41 -10.31 -12.00
N GLY A 302 8.34 -10.35 -11.21
CA GLY A 302 7.49 -11.54 -11.06
C GLY A 302 6.01 -11.38 -11.46
N PHE A 303 5.49 -10.17 -11.56
CA PHE A 303 4.06 -9.90 -11.78
C PHE A 303 3.58 -10.09 -13.23
N MET A 304 4.44 -10.51 -14.14
CA MET A 304 4.07 -10.62 -15.57
C MET A 304 3.22 -11.85 -15.92
N ARG A 305 2.99 -12.78 -14.99
CA ARG A 305 2.21 -14.01 -15.25
C ARG A 305 0.98 -14.11 -14.35
N GLY A 306 -0.07 -13.46 -14.76
CA GLY A 306 -1.44 -13.79 -14.40
C GLY A 306 -1.86 -13.42 -12.98
N ARG A 307 -2.42 -12.27 -12.81
CA ARG A 307 -3.50 -11.89 -11.92
C ARG A 307 -3.88 -10.43 -12.19
N GLN A 308 -5.07 -10.05 -11.82
CA GLN A 308 -5.84 -8.88 -12.31
C GLN A 308 -5.04 -7.57 -12.47
N LYS A 309 -5.12 -6.93 -13.65
CA LYS A 309 -4.50 -5.63 -13.97
C LYS A 309 -4.81 -4.50 -12.96
N VAL A 310 -5.91 -4.63 -12.24
CA VAL A 310 -6.37 -3.65 -11.24
C VAL A 310 -5.46 -3.65 -10.00
N GLU A 311 -4.97 -4.81 -9.57
CA GLU A 311 -4.13 -4.95 -8.39
C GLU A 311 -2.75 -4.33 -8.59
N LYS A 312 -2.14 -4.55 -9.75
CA LYS A 312 -0.83 -3.95 -10.08
C LYS A 312 -0.85 -2.43 -9.97
N GLN A 313 -1.91 -1.78 -10.46
CA GLN A 313 -2.03 -0.32 -10.40
C GLN A 313 -2.21 0.19 -8.96
N VAL A 314 -2.93 -0.54 -8.12
CA VAL A 314 -3.13 -0.17 -6.71
C VAL A 314 -1.81 -0.26 -5.96
N TYR A 315 -1.05 -1.33 -6.15
CA TYR A 315 0.23 -1.52 -5.48
C TYR A 315 1.31 -0.54 -5.97
N GLN A 316 1.35 -0.26 -7.27
CA GLN A 316 2.23 0.78 -7.80
C GLN A 316 1.88 2.17 -7.23
N LYS A 317 0.59 2.46 -7.12
CA LYS A 317 0.13 3.70 -6.52
C LYS A 317 0.49 3.79 -5.04
N PHE A 318 0.25 2.71 -4.28
CA PHE A 318 0.67 2.60 -2.88
C PHE A 318 2.16 2.87 -2.72
N GLU A 319 3.00 2.20 -3.49
CA GLU A 319 4.45 2.34 -3.42
C GLU A 319 4.90 3.77 -3.73
N LYS A 320 4.36 4.38 -4.80
CA LYS A 320 4.66 5.77 -5.13
C LYS A 320 4.24 6.72 -4.00
N MET A 321 3.03 6.59 -3.50
CA MET A 321 2.51 7.44 -2.42
C MET A 321 3.31 7.26 -1.12
N LEU A 322 3.77 6.03 -0.82
CA LEU A 322 4.63 5.76 0.34
C LEU A 322 5.97 6.47 0.21
N ILE A 323 6.63 6.35 -0.95
CA ILE A 323 7.90 7.03 -1.21
C ILE A 323 7.72 8.55 -1.15
N ASP A 324 6.70 9.12 -1.81
CA ASP A 324 6.41 10.55 -1.79
C ASP A 324 6.20 11.05 -0.35
N LYS A 325 5.49 10.26 0.48
CA LYS A 325 5.26 10.60 1.89
C LYS A 325 6.53 10.54 2.73
N LEU A 326 7.38 9.53 2.52
CA LEU A 326 8.63 9.36 3.26
C LEU A 326 9.74 10.29 2.76
N ASN A 327 9.68 10.71 1.51
CA ASN A 327 10.62 11.69 0.97
C ASN A 327 10.41 13.09 1.55
N TYR A 328 9.18 13.40 1.94
CA TYR A 328 8.82 14.67 2.54
C TYR A 328 7.88 14.44 3.75
N LEU A 329 8.47 13.97 4.85
CA LEU A 329 7.73 13.62 6.05
C LEU A 329 7.64 14.81 7.00
N VAL A 330 6.41 15.31 7.18
CA VAL A 330 6.10 16.41 8.10
C VAL A 330 5.45 15.87 9.36
N ASP A 331 6.01 16.23 10.51
CA ASP A 331 5.34 16.09 11.81
C ASP A 331 4.42 17.30 12.00
N LYS A 332 3.12 17.05 11.95
CA LYS A 332 2.09 18.08 12.01
C LYS A 332 1.95 18.76 13.38
N HIS A 333 2.59 18.22 14.40
CA HIS A 333 2.59 18.77 15.76
C HIS A 333 3.74 19.75 16.00
N LYS A 334 4.70 19.81 15.07
CA LYS A 334 5.85 20.71 15.16
C LYS A 334 5.59 22.04 14.47
N ASP A 335 6.26 23.08 14.96
CA ASP A 335 6.29 24.37 14.25
C ASP A 335 6.91 24.18 12.86
N ALA A 336 6.52 25.03 11.91
CA ALA A 336 6.99 24.93 10.54
C ALA A 336 8.52 25.01 10.41
N ASN A 337 9.21 25.74 11.30
CA ASN A 337 10.65 25.94 11.28
C ASN A 337 11.45 24.92 12.13
N GLU A 338 10.78 24.05 12.88
CA GLU A 338 11.46 22.99 13.61
C GLU A 338 11.85 21.82 12.71
N THR A 339 12.89 21.07 13.08
CA THR A 339 13.27 19.85 12.36
C THR A 339 12.12 18.85 12.37
N GLY A 340 11.65 18.46 11.20
CA GLY A 340 10.45 17.66 10.98
C GLY A 340 9.19 18.49 10.77
N GLY A 341 9.21 19.81 10.96
CA GLY A 341 8.12 20.70 10.60
C GLY A 341 8.03 20.93 9.08
N LEU A 342 7.07 21.75 8.66
CA LEU A 342 6.72 21.91 7.24
C LEU A 342 7.89 22.43 6.37
N LEU A 343 8.70 23.35 6.88
CA LEU A 343 9.83 23.94 6.15
C LEU A 343 11.13 23.13 6.29
N HIS A 344 11.18 22.22 7.24
CA HIS A 344 12.31 21.36 7.54
C HIS A 344 11.87 19.89 7.66
N ALA A 345 11.05 19.44 6.70
CA ALA A 345 10.55 18.08 6.68
C ALA A 345 11.68 17.04 6.64
N LEU A 346 11.41 15.88 7.26
CA LEU A 346 12.36 14.78 7.27
C LEU A 346 12.38 14.08 5.91
N GLN A 347 13.55 13.75 5.44
CA GLN A 347 13.74 12.89 4.27
C GLN A 347 14.11 11.49 4.74
N LEU A 348 13.23 10.52 4.49
CA LEU A 348 13.44 9.11 4.82
C LEU A 348 13.67 8.23 3.58
N THR A 349 13.42 8.74 2.38
CA THR A 349 13.67 8.04 1.10
C THR A 349 14.26 8.98 0.07
N SER A 350 14.81 8.41 -1.00
CA SER A 350 15.09 9.17 -2.22
C SER A 350 13.77 9.55 -2.91
N GLU A 351 13.83 10.57 -3.76
CA GLU A 351 12.69 10.96 -4.60
C GLU A 351 12.28 9.79 -5.52
N PHE A 352 10.98 9.64 -5.73
CA PHE A 352 10.46 8.64 -6.65
C PHE A 352 10.78 9.02 -8.10
N LYS A 353 11.59 8.21 -8.78
CA LYS A 353 11.93 8.42 -10.19
C LYS A 353 11.12 7.51 -11.12
N ASN A 354 11.11 6.23 -10.86
CA ASN A 354 10.36 5.23 -11.64
C ASN A 354 10.27 3.89 -10.89
N PHE A 355 9.49 2.94 -11.44
CA PHE A 355 9.36 1.60 -10.87
C PHE A 355 10.47 0.62 -11.27
N LYS A 356 11.36 1.00 -12.18
CA LYS A 356 12.55 0.19 -12.51
C LYS A 356 13.62 0.51 -11.47
N LYS A 357 13.92 -0.47 -10.62
CA LYS A 357 14.90 -0.30 -9.55
C LYS A 357 16.25 -0.83 -9.97
N SER A 358 17.23 0.04 -9.91
CA SER A 358 18.64 -0.34 -10.01
C SER A 358 19.24 -0.67 -8.65
N ASP A 359 18.67 -0.14 -7.58
CA ASP A 359 19.13 -0.28 -6.20
C ASP A 359 17.96 -0.84 -5.34
N PRO A 360 18.17 -1.91 -4.56
CA PRO A 360 17.19 -2.44 -3.63
C PRO A 360 16.97 -1.57 -2.37
N GLN A 361 17.59 -0.40 -2.28
CA GLN A 361 17.42 0.57 -1.20
C GLN A 361 16.91 1.93 -1.71
N SER A 362 15.97 2.52 -1.00
CA SER A 362 15.58 3.93 -1.11
C SER A 362 15.45 4.50 0.30
N GLY A 363 16.55 5.03 0.85
CA GLY A 363 16.61 5.46 2.24
C GLY A 363 16.28 4.33 3.21
N PHE A 364 15.25 4.53 4.06
CA PHE A 364 14.74 3.53 5.02
C PHE A 364 13.77 2.50 4.39
N LEU A 365 13.55 2.54 3.10
CA LEU A 365 12.75 1.57 2.36
C LEU A 365 13.66 0.61 1.61
N PHE A 366 13.49 -0.70 1.86
CA PHE A 366 14.27 -1.77 1.25
C PHE A 366 13.39 -2.69 0.42
N TYR A 367 13.98 -3.30 -0.60
CA TYR A 367 13.32 -4.23 -1.50
C TYR A 367 14.02 -5.58 -1.50
N ILE A 368 13.22 -6.65 -1.43
CA ILE A 368 13.72 -8.02 -1.37
C ILE A 368 13.10 -8.88 -2.50
N PRO A 369 13.80 -9.95 -2.92
CA PRO A 369 13.22 -10.91 -3.85
C PRO A 369 11.99 -11.59 -3.27
N ALA A 370 10.90 -11.69 -4.05
CA ALA A 370 9.62 -12.26 -3.63
C ALA A 370 9.61 -13.80 -3.52
N TRP A 371 10.71 -14.49 -3.88
CA TRP A 371 10.73 -15.95 -3.89
C TRP A 371 10.58 -16.53 -2.49
N ASN A 372 9.60 -17.41 -2.31
CA ASN A 372 9.31 -18.14 -1.06
C ASN A 372 9.21 -17.26 0.20
N THR A 373 8.45 -16.17 0.14
CA THR A 373 8.09 -15.36 1.30
C THR A 373 6.83 -15.89 1.99
N SER A 374 5.77 -16.22 1.23
CA SER A 374 4.47 -16.63 1.77
C SER A 374 4.30 -18.14 1.97
N LYS A 375 5.24 -18.98 1.46
CA LYS A 375 5.10 -20.44 1.44
C LYS A 375 6.26 -21.15 2.13
N ILE A 376 6.75 -20.57 3.21
CA ILE A 376 7.76 -21.16 4.07
C ILE A 376 7.23 -21.24 5.50
N ASP A 377 7.52 -22.34 6.18
CA ASP A 377 7.19 -22.51 7.59
C ASP A 377 8.07 -21.55 8.42
N PRO A 378 7.50 -20.67 9.23
CA PRO A 378 8.26 -19.69 9.99
C PRO A 378 9.07 -20.30 11.14
N VAL A 379 8.73 -21.51 11.59
CA VAL A 379 9.37 -22.22 12.71
C VAL A 379 10.51 -23.09 12.24
N THR A 380 10.23 -23.97 11.27
CA THR A 380 11.19 -25.00 10.82
C THR A 380 12.00 -24.54 9.60
N GLY A 381 11.53 -23.52 8.87
CA GLY A 381 12.09 -23.10 7.60
C GLY A 381 11.79 -24.09 6.47
N PHE A 382 10.85 -25.00 6.65
CA PHE A 382 10.44 -25.91 5.59
C PHE A 382 9.79 -25.16 4.43
N ALA A 383 10.23 -25.41 3.22
CA ALA A 383 9.67 -24.91 1.98
C ALA A 383 9.40 -26.06 1.02
N ASN A 384 8.26 -26.04 0.34
CA ASN A 384 7.94 -27.05 -0.66
C ASN A 384 8.74 -26.79 -1.94
N LEU A 385 9.71 -27.66 -2.22
CA LEU A 385 10.55 -27.62 -3.42
C LEU A 385 10.26 -28.78 -4.40
N PHE A 386 9.25 -29.60 -4.12
CA PHE A 386 8.87 -30.71 -4.98
C PHE A 386 8.18 -30.27 -6.26
N ASP A 387 8.36 -31.04 -7.33
CA ASP A 387 7.49 -31.03 -8.49
C ASP A 387 6.44 -32.14 -8.35
N THR A 388 5.25 -31.76 -7.90
CA THR A 388 4.12 -32.68 -7.66
C THR A 388 3.14 -32.78 -8.83
N ARG A 389 3.54 -32.32 -10.02
CA ARG A 389 2.69 -32.44 -11.21
C ARG A 389 2.68 -33.88 -11.70
N TYR A 390 1.46 -34.46 -11.78
CA TYR A 390 1.32 -35.76 -12.43
C TYR A 390 1.54 -35.60 -13.94
N THR A 391 2.48 -36.34 -14.49
CA THR A 391 2.78 -36.36 -15.93
C THR A 391 2.40 -37.72 -16.54
N ASN A 392 2.88 -38.79 -15.91
CA ASN A 392 2.58 -40.18 -16.24
C ASN A 392 2.92 -41.09 -15.05
N ALA A 393 2.53 -42.36 -15.15
CA ALA A 393 2.71 -43.33 -14.10
C ALA A 393 4.19 -43.58 -13.76
N ASP A 394 5.09 -43.65 -14.76
CA ASP A 394 6.51 -43.96 -14.52
C ASP A 394 7.20 -42.85 -13.72
N LYS A 395 6.92 -41.59 -14.04
CA LYS A 395 7.42 -40.43 -13.26
C LYS A 395 6.85 -40.37 -11.86
N ALA A 396 5.61 -40.82 -11.66
CA ALA A 396 5.02 -40.89 -10.35
C ALA A 396 5.68 -42.01 -9.51
N LEU A 397 5.95 -43.17 -10.09
CA LEU A 397 6.72 -44.24 -9.44
C LEU A 397 8.13 -43.77 -9.08
N GLU A 398 8.84 -43.11 -10.01
CA GLU A 398 10.13 -42.49 -9.76
C GLU A 398 10.07 -41.50 -8.59
N PHE A 399 9.03 -40.67 -8.53
CA PHE A 399 8.85 -39.72 -7.43
C PHE A 399 8.75 -40.42 -6.08
N PHE A 400 7.91 -41.46 -5.94
CA PHE A 400 7.75 -42.18 -4.68
C PHE A 400 8.97 -43.02 -4.29
N SER A 401 9.70 -43.56 -5.25
CA SER A 401 10.95 -44.31 -5.00
C SER A 401 12.06 -43.47 -4.34
N LYS A 402 12.02 -42.13 -4.49
CA LYS A 402 13.01 -41.20 -3.92
C LYS A 402 12.84 -40.98 -2.40
N PHE A 403 11.71 -41.35 -1.82
CA PHE A 403 11.55 -41.30 -0.38
C PHE A 403 12.45 -42.36 0.30
N ASP A 404 12.95 -42.06 1.49
CA ASP A 404 13.73 -43.00 2.28
C ASP A 404 12.82 -44.02 2.94
N VAL A 405 11.75 -43.52 3.59
CA VAL A 405 10.74 -44.31 4.29
C VAL A 405 9.36 -43.72 4.02
N ILE A 406 8.36 -44.54 3.82
CA ILE A 406 6.95 -44.20 3.91
C ILE A 406 6.33 -45.26 4.84
N ARG A 407 5.81 -44.82 6.00
CA ARG A 407 5.24 -45.71 7.01
C ARG A 407 4.03 -45.10 7.71
N TYR A 408 3.19 -45.95 8.27
CA TYR A 408 2.15 -45.55 9.21
C TYR A 408 2.71 -45.58 10.64
N ASN A 409 2.49 -44.51 11.40
CA ASN A 409 2.84 -44.41 12.80
C ASN A 409 1.57 -44.64 13.64
N GLU A 410 1.42 -45.81 14.25
CA GLU A 410 0.22 -46.24 14.99
C GLU A 410 -0.01 -45.39 16.25
N GLU A 411 1.06 -45.01 16.97
CA GLU A 411 0.93 -44.22 18.21
C GLU A 411 0.36 -42.83 17.95
N LYS A 412 0.69 -42.26 16.80
CA LYS A 412 0.34 -40.90 16.45
C LYS A 412 -0.83 -40.82 15.47
N ASP A 413 -1.27 -41.95 14.93
CA ASP A 413 -2.30 -42.08 13.92
C ASP A 413 -2.07 -41.17 12.71
N TRP A 414 -0.86 -41.20 12.14
CA TRP A 414 -0.53 -40.55 10.90
C TRP A 414 0.51 -41.30 10.08
N PHE A 415 0.67 -40.89 8.79
CA PHE A 415 1.74 -41.40 7.93
C PHE A 415 2.93 -40.48 7.94
N GLU A 416 4.13 -41.04 7.89
CA GLU A 416 5.41 -40.37 7.86
C GLU A 416 6.11 -40.64 6.52
N PHE A 417 6.61 -39.59 5.89
CA PHE A 417 7.35 -39.64 4.65
C PHE A 417 8.73 -39.02 4.89
N GLU A 418 9.74 -39.88 5.09
CA GLU A 418 11.12 -39.46 5.27
C GLU A 418 11.80 -39.31 3.93
N PHE A 419 12.53 -38.23 3.74
CA PHE A 419 13.22 -37.96 2.49
C PHE A 419 14.42 -37.02 2.66
N ASP A 420 15.29 -37.04 1.63
CA ASP A 420 16.38 -36.12 1.47
C ASP A 420 16.17 -35.30 0.19
N TYR A 421 16.19 -33.96 0.30
CA TYR A 421 16.02 -33.08 -0.86
C TYR A 421 17.06 -33.30 -1.96
N ASP A 422 18.28 -33.78 -1.64
CA ASP A 422 19.30 -34.11 -2.62
C ASP A 422 18.84 -35.14 -3.66
N LYS A 423 17.86 -35.99 -3.29
CA LYS A 423 17.26 -36.97 -4.20
C LYS A 423 16.18 -36.39 -5.10
N PHE A 424 15.57 -35.28 -4.72
CA PHE A 424 14.41 -34.69 -5.40
C PHE A 424 14.74 -33.48 -6.28
N THR A 425 15.75 -32.70 -5.91
CA THR A 425 16.05 -31.46 -6.62
C THR A 425 17.54 -31.14 -6.60
N GLN A 426 18.03 -30.65 -7.75
CA GLN A 426 19.37 -30.06 -7.84
C GLN A 426 19.36 -28.54 -7.54
N LYS A 427 18.19 -27.97 -7.29
CA LYS A 427 18.06 -26.58 -6.90
C LYS A 427 18.55 -26.40 -5.47
N ALA A 428 18.99 -25.19 -5.15
CA ALA A 428 19.39 -24.83 -3.80
C ALA A 428 18.23 -25.09 -2.79
N HIS A 429 18.50 -25.82 -1.73
CA HIS A 429 17.55 -26.26 -0.69
C HIS A 429 18.15 -26.07 0.69
N GLY A 430 18.74 -25.11 1.10
CA GLY A 430 19.23 -24.85 2.46
C GLY A 430 20.21 -25.92 3.00
N THR A 431 20.58 -25.77 4.26
CA THR A 431 21.52 -26.68 4.96
C THR A 431 20.86 -27.96 5.49
N ARG A 432 19.58 -27.85 5.88
CA ARG A 432 18.80 -29.03 6.30
C ARG A 432 18.22 -29.71 5.07
N THR A 433 18.73 -30.87 4.70
CA THR A 433 18.28 -31.62 3.52
C THR A 433 17.26 -32.70 3.87
N LYS A 434 17.37 -33.31 5.07
CA LYS A 434 16.51 -34.41 5.53
C LYS A 434 15.31 -33.89 6.30
N TRP A 435 14.15 -34.38 5.93
CA TRP A 435 12.86 -33.98 6.47
C TRP A 435 11.91 -35.17 6.61
N THR A 436 10.95 -35.02 7.52
CA THR A 436 9.82 -35.99 7.66
C THR A 436 8.52 -35.18 7.47
N LEU A 437 7.76 -35.52 6.44
CA LEU A 437 6.40 -35.01 6.27
C LEU A 437 5.44 -35.93 7.01
N CYS A 438 4.46 -35.34 7.68
CA CYS A 438 3.43 -36.08 8.41
C CYS A 438 2.03 -35.69 7.90
N THR A 439 1.14 -36.66 7.81
CA THR A 439 -0.26 -36.43 7.42
C THR A 439 -1.09 -35.78 8.54
N TYR A 440 -0.47 -34.84 9.25
CA TYR A 440 -1.06 -34.13 10.36
C TYR A 440 -2.10 -33.12 9.93
N GLY A 441 -3.29 -33.22 10.55
CA GLY A 441 -4.36 -32.23 10.41
C GLY A 441 -5.13 -32.26 9.10
N MET A 442 -5.81 -31.17 8.82
CA MET A 442 -6.72 -31.04 7.68
C MET A 442 -6.20 -30.02 6.68
N ARG A 443 -6.56 -30.19 5.40
CA ARG A 443 -6.23 -29.25 4.33
C ARG A 443 -7.49 -28.85 3.56
N LEU A 444 -7.45 -27.69 2.95
CA LEU A 444 -8.50 -27.20 2.05
C LEU A 444 -8.17 -27.61 0.61
N ARG A 445 -8.94 -28.57 0.09
CA ARG A 445 -8.88 -28.96 -1.34
C ARG A 445 -9.78 -28.05 -2.14
N SER A 446 -9.24 -27.32 -3.11
CA SER A 446 -10.02 -26.52 -4.06
C SER A 446 -10.31 -27.31 -5.32
N PHE A 447 -11.55 -27.30 -5.79
CA PHE A 447 -11.99 -27.98 -6.99
C PHE A 447 -13.03 -27.17 -7.74
N LYS A 448 -13.23 -27.50 -9.03
CA LYS A 448 -14.34 -26.93 -9.82
C LYS A 448 -15.58 -27.76 -9.60
N ASN A 449 -16.63 -27.16 -9.03
CA ASN A 449 -17.86 -27.86 -8.71
C ASN A 449 -18.84 -27.84 -9.89
N PRO A 450 -19.15 -28.99 -10.51
CA PRO A 450 -20.11 -29.07 -11.62
C PRO A 450 -21.50 -28.58 -11.23
N ALA A 451 -21.95 -28.82 -10.01
CA ALA A 451 -23.25 -28.38 -9.51
C ALA A 451 -23.36 -26.87 -9.36
N LYS A 452 -22.23 -26.16 -9.30
CA LYS A 452 -22.12 -24.69 -9.23
C LYS A 452 -21.60 -24.11 -10.56
N GLN A 453 -21.96 -24.67 -11.69
CA GLN A 453 -21.54 -24.21 -13.03
C GLN A 453 -20.01 -24.13 -13.19
N TYR A 454 -19.29 -25.11 -12.66
CA TYR A 454 -17.82 -25.17 -12.64
C TYR A 454 -17.14 -23.99 -11.94
N ASN A 455 -17.83 -23.28 -11.05
CA ASN A 455 -17.19 -22.33 -10.14
C ASN A 455 -16.30 -23.06 -9.14
N TRP A 456 -15.27 -22.35 -8.67
CA TRP A 456 -14.38 -22.87 -7.67
C TRP A 456 -15.10 -23.07 -6.33
N ASP A 457 -14.95 -24.26 -5.77
CA ASP A 457 -15.43 -24.67 -4.46
C ASP A 457 -14.29 -25.28 -3.65
N SER A 458 -14.48 -25.50 -2.37
CA SER A 458 -13.48 -26.11 -1.51
C SER A 458 -14.10 -27.02 -0.48
N GLU A 459 -13.37 -28.07 -0.14
CA GLU A 459 -13.73 -29.03 0.90
C GLU A 459 -12.59 -29.18 1.91
N VAL A 460 -12.92 -29.56 3.12
CA VAL A 460 -11.95 -29.89 4.17
C VAL A 460 -11.61 -31.38 4.07
N VAL A 461 -10.33 -31.70 3.98
CA VAL A 461 -9.83 -33.07 3.83
C VAL A 461 -8.91 -33.40 5.01
N ALA A 462 -9.28 -34.43 5.80
CA ALA A 462 -8.39 -35.03 6.79
C ALA A 462 -7.32 -35.86 6.07
N LEU A 463 -6.05 -35.46 6.22
CA LEU A 463 -4.98 -36.03 5.42
C LEU A 463 -4.77 -37.53 5.68
N THR A 464 -4.79 -37.96 6.93
CA THR A 464 -4.60 -39.37 7.30
C THR A 464 -5.71 -40.24 6.71
N ASP A 465 -6.96 -39.85 6.86
CA ASP A 465 -8.11 -40.59 6.33
C ASP A 465 -8.10 -40.67 4.81
N GLU A 466 -7.78 -39.57 4.15
CA GLU A 466 -7.67 -39.52 2.69
C GLU A 466 -6.57 -40.44 2.16
N PHE A 467 -5.42 -40.50 2.86
CA PHE A 467 -4.36 -41.41 2.45
C PHE A 467 -4.72 -42.87 2.69
N LYS A 468 -5.34 -43.20 3.85
CA LYS A 468 -5.90 -44.53 4.13
C LYS A 468 -6.88 -44.95 3.03
N ARG A 469 -7.78 -44.06 2.60
CA ARG A 469 -8.74 -44.31 1.51
C ARG A 469 -8.05 -44.67 0.20
N ILE A 470 -7.05 -43.85 -0.20
CA ILE A 470 -6.33 -44.07 -1.47
C ILE A 470 -5.54 -45.36 -1.45
N LEU A 471 -4.87 -45.68 -0.34
CA LEU A 471 -4.15 -46.95 -0.17
C LEU A 471 -5.10 -48.17 -0.23
N GLY A 472 -6.25 -48.09 0.46
CA GLY A 472 -7.27 -49.14 0.42
C GLY A 472 -7.84 -49.39 -0.98
N GLU A 473 -8.12 -48.33 -1.75
CA GLU A 473 -8.54 -48.43 -3.16
C GLU A 473 -7.45 -49.03 -4.05
N ALA A 474 -6.18 -48.82 -3.73
CA ALA A 474 -5.05 -49.42 -4.41
C ALA A 474 -4.76 -50.85 -3.93
N GLY A 475 -5.46 -51.34 -2.91
CA GLY A 475 -5.22 -52.68 -2.30
C GLY A 475 -3.85 -52.77 -1.60
N ILE A 476 -3.43 -51.70 -0.94
CA ILE A 476 -2.19 -51.59 -0.17
C ILE A 476 -2.53 -51.64 1.33
N ASP A 477 -1.89 -52.53 2.08
CA ASP A 477 -2.03 -52.59 3.53
C ASP A 477 -1.20 -51.45 4.17
N ILE A 478 -1.81 -50.74 5.12
CA ILE A 478 -1.14 -49.62 5.81
C ILE A 478 0.04 -50.04 6.70
N HIS A 479 0.10 -51.30 7.08
CA HIS A 479 1.15 -51.86 7.92
C HIS A 479 2.32 -52.50 7.15
N GLU A 480 2.22 -52.57 5.79
CA GLU A 480 3.35 -53.04 4.96
C GLU A 480 4.38 -51.93 4.71
N ASN A 481 5.48 -52.28 4.03
CA ASN A 481 6.41 -51.25 3.54
C ASN A 481 5.76 -50.42 2.43
N LEU A 482 5.17 -49.30 2.81
CA LEU A 482 4.39 -48.45 1.89
C LEU A 482 5.24 -47.89 0.75
N LYS A 483 6.51 -47.60 0.96
CA LYS A 483 7.41 -47.16 -0.09
C LYS A 483 7.50 -48.21 -1.21
N ASP A 484 7.79 -49.47 -0.82
CA ASP A 484 7.93 -50.57 -1.77
C ASP A 484 6.59 -50.90 -2.43
N ALA A 485 5.51 -50.92 -1.66
CA ALA A 485 4.16 -51.18 -2.16
C ALA A 485 3.69 -50.16 -3.21
N ILE A 486 3.97 -48.85 -2.99
CA ILE A 486 3.63 -47.80 -3.92
C ILE A 486 4.58 -47.82 -5.14
N SER A 487 5.89 -47.99 -4.94
CA SER A 487 6.88 -47.99 -6.00
C SER A 487 6.74 -49.17 -6.98
N ASN A 488 6.12 -50.29 -6.51
CA ASN A 488 5.91 -51.51 -7.29
C ASN A 488 4.47 -51.67 -7.80
N LEU A 489 3.68 -50.57 -7.87
CA LEU A 489 2.33 -50.63 -8.42
C LEU A 489 2.35 -50.96 -9.93
N GLU A 490 1.74 -52.09 -10.29
CA GLU A 490 1.72 -52.60 -11.66
C GLU A 490 0.30 -52.73 -12.24
N GLY A 491 0.23 -52.88 -13.56
CA GLY A 491 -0.99 -53.17 -14.31
C GLY A 491 -2.12 -52.16 -14.03
N LYS A 492 -3.31 -52.68 -13.69
CA LYS A 492 -4.48 -51.82 -13.42
C LYS A 492 -4.35 -50.98 -12.15
N ARG A 493 -3.47 -51.33 -11.23
CA ARG A 493 -3.25 -50.57 -9.99
C ARG A 493 -2.52 -49.25 -10.22
N ARG A 494 -1.82 -49.09 -11.35
CA ARG A 494 -1.11 -47.84 -11.73
C ARG A 494 -2.05 -46.63 -11.86
N LYS A 495 -3.36 -46.83 -12.06
CA LYS A 495 -4.36 -45.76 -12.06
C LYS A 495 -4.42 -44.95 -10.76
N HIS A 496 -3.98 -45.54 -9.62
CA HIS A 496 -3.98 -44.88 -8.32
C HIS A 496 -2.78 -43.95 -8.10
N LEU A 497 -1.79 -43.94 -9.03
CA LEU A 497 -0.64 -43.04 -8.94
C LEU A 497 -1.02 -41.57 -9.13
N GLU A 498 -2.01 -41.28 -9.94
CA GLU A 498 -2.51 -39.89 -10.09
C GLU A 498 -3.17 -39.37 -8.78
N PRO A 499 -4.11 -40.08 -8.14
CA PRO A 499 -4.63 -39.74 -6.81
C PRO A 499 -3.52 -39.59 -5.75
N LEU A 500 -2.51 -40.46 -5.74
CA LEU A 500 -1.35 -40.37 -4.83
C LEU A 500 -0.55 -39.08 -5.06
N MET A 501 -0.29 -38.68 -6.31
CA MET A 501 0.39 -37.42 -6.59
C MET A 501 -0.45 -36.19 -6.25
N GLN A 502 -1.77 -36.25 -6.44
CA GLN A 502 -2.69 -35.20 -5.98
C GLN A 502 -2.73 -35.09 -4.46
N PHE A 503 -2.68 -36.22 -3.76
CA PHE A 503 -2.56 -36.26 -2.32
C PHE A 503 -1.24 -35.61 -1.84
N MET A 504 -0.12 -35.95 -2.48
CA MET A 504 1.18 -35.34 -2.15
C MET A 504 1.15 -33.82 -2.32
N LYS A 505 0.47 -33.32 -3.37
CA LYS A 505 0.27 -31.88 -3.54
C LYS A 505 -0.52 -31.27 -2.38
N LEU A 506 -1.53 -31.99 -1.87
CA LEU A 506 -2.35 -31.55 -0.74
C LEU A 506 -1.55 -31.60 0.58
N LEU A 507 -0.79 -32.68 0.82
CA LEU A 507 0.07 -32.83 1.99
C LEU A 507 1.09 -31.68 2.10
N LEU A 508 1.69 -31.29 0.98
CA LEU A 508 2.70 -30.22 0.89
C LEU A 508 2.10 -28.81 0.91
N GLN A 509 0.77 -28.67 1.00
CA GLN A 509 0.09 -27.40 1.01
C GLN A 509 0.21 -26.75 2.40
N LEU A 510 1.09 -25.75 2.52
CA LEU A 510 1.25 -24.97 3.75
C LEU A 510 0.08 -24.00 3.97
N ARG A 511 -0.27 -23.22 2.94
CA ARG A 511 -1.32 -22.22 3.01
C ARG A 511 -2.67 -22.80 2.64
N ASN A 512 -3.65 -22.64 3.53
CA ASN A 512 -5.03 -23.07 3.38
C ASN A 512 -5.95 -21.84 3.39
N SER A 513 -6.58 -21.55 2.25
CA SER A 513 -7.40 -20.35 2.09
C SER A 513 -8.70 -20.64 1.37
N ARG A 514 -9.81 -20.11 1.89
CA ARG A 514 -11.09 -19.96 1.15
C ARG A 514 -11.35 -18.49 0.83
N LYS A 515 -12.40 -18.23 0.06
CA LYS A 515 -12.86 -16.84 -0.18
C LYS A 515 -13.33 -16.15 1.10
N ASN A 516 -13.78 -16.91 2.10
CA ASN A 516 -14.14 -16.38 3.40
C ASN A 516 -12.89 -15.91 4.16
N PRO A 517 -12.84 -14.66 4.67
CA PRO A 517 -11.70 -14.14 5.43
C PRO A 517 -11.29 -14.97 6.65
N GLU A 518 -12.25 -15.65 7.28
CA GLU A 518 -12.03 -16.47 8.49
C GLU A 518 -11.24 -17.76 8.24
N GLU A 519 -11.09 -18.18 6.98
CA GLU A 519 -10.40 -19.41 6.63
C GLU A 519 -9.11 -19.16 5.85
N ASP A 520 -8.16 -18.49 6.48
CA ASP A 520 -6.81 -18.29 5.95
C ASP A 520 -5.79 -18.67 7.02
N TYR A 521 -5.19 -19.85 6.90
CA TYR A 521 -4.23 -20.34 7.87
C TYR A 521 -3.05 -21.05 7.21
N ILE A 522 -1.96 -21.11 7.95
CA ILE A 522 -0.80 -21.93 7.64
C ILE A 522 -0.84 -23.14 8.55
N LEU A 523 -0.63 -24.33 7.98
CA LEU A 523 -0.43 -25.56 8.71
C LEU A 523 0.78 -26.31 8.12
N SER A 524 1.82 -26.47 8.93
CA SER A 524 3.04 -27.16 8.50
C SER A 524 2.81 -28.69 8.40
N PRO A 525 3.34 -29.35 7.37
CA PRO A 525 3.40 -30.81 7.32
C PRO A 525 4.61 -31.38 8.07
N VAL A 526 5.45 -30.53 8.66
CA VAL A 526 6.69 -30.89 9.34
C VAL A 526 6.62 -30.44 10.78
N ALA A 527 6.96 -31.31 11.73
CA ALA A 527 7.09 -30.94 13.12
C ALA A 527 8.44 -30.28 13.42
N ASP A 528 8.47 -29.47 14.46
CA ASP A 528 9.71 -28.95 15.06
C ASP A 528 10.46 -30.05 15.85
N GLU A 529 11.51 -29.68 16.55
CA GLU A 529 12.33 -30.58 17.35
C GLU A 529 11.58 -31.17 18.57
N ASN A 530 10.51 -30.52 18.99
CA ASN A 530 9.66 -30.95 20.10
C ASN A 530 8.47 -31.78 19.60
N GLY A 531 8.38 -32.07 18.32
CA GLY A 531 7.27 -32.80 17.70
C GLY A 531 6.01 -31.94 17.49
N VAL A 532 6.12 -30.62 17.58
CA VAL A 532 5.00 -29.69 17.43
C VAL A 532 4.92 -29.17 15.98
N PHE A 533 3.73 -29.18 15.41
CA PHE A 533 3.46 -28.61 14.08
C PHE A 533 3.03 -27.17 14.21
N TYR A 534 3.62 -26.31 13.38
CA TYR A 534 3.16 -24.94 13.31
C TYR A 534 1.76 -24.87 12.67
N ASP A 535 0.80 -24.37 13.46
CA ASP A 535 -0.56 -24.04 13.04
C ASP A 535 -0.86 -22.60 13.44
N SER A 536 -1.06 -21.74 12.45
CA SER A 536 -1.28 -20.31 12.69
C SER A 536 -2.57 -19.99 13.46
N ARG A 537 -3.49 -20.96 13.58
CA ARG A 537 -4.74 -20.81 14.35
C ARG A 537 -4.54 -20.95 15.87
N SER A 538 -3.41 -21.54 16.29
CA SER A 538 -3.13 -21.86 17.69
C SER A 538 -1.73 -21.44 18.17
N CYS A 539 -1.02 -20.61 17.38
CA CYS A 539 0.40 -20.36 17.60
C CYS A 539 0.72 -19.25 18.63
N GLY A 540 -0.26 -18.49 19.11
CA GLY A 540 -0.03 -17.33 19.99
C GLY A 540 0.62 -16.15 19.26
N ASP A 541 0.85 -15.03 19.97
CA ASP A 541 1.27 -13.73 19.38
C ASP A 541 2.74 -13.68 18.93
N THR A 542 3.55 -14.67 19.29
CA THR A 542 4.99 -14.73 18.98
C THR A 542 5.29 -15.26 17.58
N LEU A 543 4.29 -15.83 16.92
CA LEU A 543 4.37 -16.38 15.57
C LEU A 543 3.30 -15.74 14.67
N PRO A 544 3.43 -15.85 13.34
CA PRO A 544 2.44 -15.30 12.42
C PRO A 544 1.04 -15.90 12.62
N GLU A 545 0.03 -15.06 12.82
CA GLU A 545 -1.34 -15.47 13.14
C GLU A 545 -2.18 -15.96 11.95
N ASN A 546 -1.73 -15.69 10.71
CA ASN A 546 -2.39 -16.12 9.48
C ASN A 546 -1.40 -16.17 8.30
N ALA A 547 -1.89 -16.51 7.11
CA ALA A 547 -1.02 -16.68 5.95
C ALA A 547 -0.40 -15.37 5.43
N ASP A 548 -1.11 -14.26 5.49
CA ASP A 548 -0.59 -12.96 5.06
C ASP A 548 0.40 -12.40 6.12
N ALA A 549 0.13 -12.65 7.41
CA ALA A 549 1.09 -12.40 8.48
C ALA A 549 2.39 -13.19 8.27
N ASN A 550 2.30 -14.46 7.86
CA ASN A 550 3.48 -15.27 7.54
C ASN A 550 4.26 -14.69 6.35
N GLY A 551 3.56 -14.20 5.32
CA GLY A 551 4.19 -13.48 4.21
C GLY A 551 4.95 -12.25 4.69
N ALA A 552 4.29 -11.38 5.45
CA ALA A 552 4.89 -10.16 6.00
C ALA A 552 6.07 -10.45 6.94
N TYR A 553 5.95 -11.49 7.79
CA TYR A 553 7.03 -11.93 8.68
C TYR A 553 8.27 -12.37 7.91
N ASN A 554 8.11 -13.18 6.88
CA ASN A 554 9.24 -13.65 6.08
C ASN A 554 9.83 -12.52 5.21
N ILE A 555 9.03 -11.54 4.78
CA ILE A 555 9.53 -10.30 4.16
C ILE A 555 10.40 -9.53 5.16
N ALA A 556 9.93 -9.37 6.40
CA ALA A 556 10.72 -8.72 7.46
C ALA A 556 12.02 -9.48 7.75
N ARG A 557 11.99 -10.82 7.82
CA ARG A 557 13.19 -11.67 8.03
C ARG A 557 14.21 -11.53 6.88
N LYS A 558 13.77 -11.40 5.64
CA LYS A 558 14.69 -11.07 4.53
C LYS A 558 15.26 -9.66 4.68
N GLY A 559 14.45 -8.71 5.14
CA GLY A 559 14.94 -7.39 5.52
C GLY A 559 16.01 -7.44 6.60
N LEU A 560 15.81 -8.29 7.63
CA LEU A 560 16.81 -8.53 8.68
C LEU A 560 18.15 -9.00 8.11
N MET A 561 18.15 -9.85 7.08
CA MET A 561 19.40 -10.25 6.39
C MET A 561 20.10 -9.04 5.77
N LEU A 562 19.36 -8.10 5.15
CA LEU A 562 19.94 -6.89 4.56
C LEU A 562 20.54 -5.97 5.64
N ILE A 563 19.83 -5.78 6.75
CA ILE A 563 20.32 -4.93 7.84
C ILE A 563 21.56 -5.54 8.51
N ARG A 564 21.62 -6.88 8.65
CA ARG A 564 22.83 -7.56 9.14
C ARG A 564 24.01 -7.35 8.20
N GLN A 565 23.81 -7.40 6.88
CA GLN A 565 24.86 -7.10 5.89
C GLN A 565 25.40 -5.67 6.06
N ILE A 566 24.54 -4.68 6.39
CA ILE A 566 24.97 -3.31 6.69
C ILE A 566 25.82 -3.29 7.97
N LYS A 567 25.33 -3.93 9.05
CA LYS A 567 26.00 -3.93 10.37
C LYS A 567 27.38 -4.62 10.33
N GLU A 568 27.53 -5.67 9.54
CA GLU A 568 28.75 -6.44 9.42
C GLU A 568 29.72 -5.88 8.37
N ALA A 569 29.31 -4.91 7.58
CA ALA A 569 30.10 -4.36 6.49
C ALA A 569 31.32 -3.57 7.01
N LYS A 570 32.50 -3.90 6.50
CA LYS A 570 33.71 -3.10 6.72
C LYS A 570 33.70 -1.79 5.92
N GLU A 571 33.10 -1.83 4.73
CA GLU A 571 32.98 -0.71 3.80
C GLU A 571 31.53 -0.61 3.31
N LEU A 572 30.79 0.37 3.79
CA LEU A 572 29.37 0.55 3.48
C LEU A 572 29.06 0.78 1.98
N GLY A 573 30.01 1.39 1.26
CA GLY A 573 29.89 1.61 -0.19
C GLY A 573 29.95 0.32 -1.03
N LYS A 574 30.47 -0.78 -0.46
CA LYS A 574 30.59 -2.08 -1.12
C LYS A 574 29.48 -3.07 -0.76
N VAL A 575 28.53 -2.69 0.09
CA VAL A 575 27.42 -3.57 0.46
C VAL A 575 26.56 -3.86 -0.76
N LYS A 576 26.52 -5.12 -1.14
CA LYS A 576 25.64 -5.64 -2.20
C LYS A 576 24.46 -6.33 -1.53
N PHE A 577 23.27 -5.76 -1.69
CA PHE A 577 22.04 -6.34 -1.17
C PHE A 577 21.59 -7.52 -2.04
N ASP A 578 22.30 -8.64 -1.93
CA ASP A 578 21.95 -9.87 -2.65
C ASP A 578 21.46 -10.95 -1.67
N ILE A 579 20.24 -11.42 -1.88
CA ILE A 579 19.65 -12.55 -1.16
C ILE A 579 19.41 -13.68 -2.16
N SER A 580 20.38 -14.59 -2.26
CA SER A 580 20.18 -15.80 -3.05
C SER A 580 19.15 -16.72 -2.39
N ASN A 581 18.49 -17.56 -3.21
CA ASN A 581 17.53 -18.53 -2.70
C ASN A 581 18.13 -19.47 -1.65
N LYS A 582 19.40 -19.87 -1.83
CA LYS A 582 20.14 -20.70 -0.88
C LYS A 582 20.38 -19.96 0.43
N ALA A 583 20.84 -18.71 0.38
CA ALA A 583 21.07 -17.89 1.57
C ALA A 583 19.76 -17.69 2.36
N TRP A 584 18.65 -17.44 1.65
CA TRP A 584 17.35 -17.31 2.29
C TRP A 584 16.90 -18.59 3.00
N LEU A 585 16.99 -19.75 2.34
CA LEU A 585 16.59 -21.01 2.98
C LEU A 585 17.49 -21.36 4.17
N ASN A 586 18.80 -21.14 4.06
CA ASN A 586 19.71 -21.33 5.18
C ASN A 586 19.32 -20.46 6.38
N PHE A 587 19.04 -19.19 6.12
CA PHE A 587 18.59 -18.26 7.16
C PHE A 587 17.26 -18.66 7.76
N ALA A 588 16.30 -19.07 6.93
CA ALA A 588 14.97 -19.46 7.39
C ALA A 588 14.97 -20.74 8.25
N GLN A 589 15.94 -21.64 8.02
CA GLN A 589 16.14 -22.88 8.75
C GLN A 589 16.93 -22.71 10.07
N GLN A 590 17.57 -21.55 10.27
CA GLN A 590 18.22 -21.21 11.54
C GLN A 590 17.17 -20.86 12.58
N LYS A 591 17.34 -21.32 13.80
CA LYS A 591 16.48 -20.86 14.92
C LYS A 591 16.61 -19.35 15.09
N PRO A 592 15.52 -18.62 15.38
CA PRO A 592 15.65 -17.27 15.89
C PRO A 592 16.58 -17.31 17.11
N TYR A 593 17.51 -16.37 17.18
CA TYR A 593 18.49 -16.27 18.28
C TYR A 593 17.72 -16.25 19.61
N LYS A 594 17.83 -17.32 20.40
CA LYS A 594 17.59 -17.21 21.82
C LYS A 594 18.84 -16.53 22.38
N ASN A 595 18.67 -15.32 22.94
CA ASN A 595 19.69 -14.75 23.80
C ASN A 595 19.88 -15.73 24.96
N GLU A 596 21.06 -16.30 25.08
CA GLU A 596 21.54 -16.89 26.32
C GLU A 596 21.71 -15.82 27.38
#